data_9fdad434e8e1eea67f0f8bc1b13a995d
#
_entry.id   9fdad434e8e1eea67f0f8bc1b13a995d
#
_cell.length_a   1.000
_cell.length_b   1.000
_cell.length_c   1.000
_cell.angle_alpha   90.00
_cell.angle_beta   90.00
_cell.angle_gamma   90.00
#
_symmetry.space_group_name_H-M   'P 1'
#
loop_
_entity.id
_entity.type
_entity.pdbx_description
1 polymer ?
#
loop_
_entity_poly.entity_id
_entity_poly.type
_entity_poly.pdbx_seq_one_letter_code
_entity_poly.pdbx_strand_id
1 'polypeptide(L)'
;MKVKDAMTTELVSATPETTLKDAARVLVEHRISGLPVVDAEGIIVGVISEADIVAKEVDDTPRGSVLQRFLEGPPVDDRFYARTVGEAMSSPALTITADRQLAQAASTMLAEGVNRLPVVDATGRLVGLVTRGDLVRAFTRDDETIRREISQLIHDLWLDTAPVEIDVEQGRVTVRGEVENEADARVLRTMIRRVPGVIDVNAELLVPQT
;
A
#
# COMPACT_ATOMS: atom_id res chain seq x y z
N MET A 1 12.75 -0.88 1.85
CA MET A 1 11.77 -1.99 1.99
C MET A 1 10.96 -2.10 0.72
N LYS A 2 10.81 -3.29 0.20
CA LYS A 2 9.97 -3.59 -0.97
C LYS A 2 8.56 -4.01 -0.53
N VAL A 3 7.61 -4.00 -1.47
CA VAL A 3 6.23 -4.44 -1.21
C VAL A 3 6.19 -5.88 -0.69
N LYS A 4 7.00 -6.79 -1.27
CA LYS A 4 7.10 -8.20 -0.82
C LYS A 4 7.47 -8.38 0.64
N ASP A 5 8.15 -7.41 1.25
CA ASP A 5 8.61 -7.48 2.65
C ASP A 5 7.49 -7.13 3.64
N ALA A 6 6.39 -6.52 3.15
CA ALA A 6 5.27 -6.07 3.96
C ALA A 6 3.91 -6.66 3.55
N MET A 7 3.80 -7.24 2.34
CA MET A 7 2.54 -7.78 1.82
C MET A 7 2.09 -9.03 2.57
N THR A 8 0.79 -9.27 2.59
CA THR A 8 0.19 -10.53 3.01
C THR A 8 0.15 -11.48 1.81
N THR A 9 0.57 -12.73 2.00
CA THR A 9 0.59 -13.79 0.97
C THR A 9 -0.48 -14.86 1.18
N GLU A 10 -0.99 -15.00 2.40
CA GLU A 10 -2.16 -15.83 2.68
C GLU A 10 -3.41 -15.07 2.29
N LEU A 11 -3.86 -15.27 1.04
CA LEU A 11 -4.90 -14.47 0.43
C LEU A 11 -6.24 -15.18 0.45
N VAL A 12 -7.26 -14.40 0.79
CA VAL A 12 -8.65 -14.73 0.51
C VAL A 12 -9.08 -13.86 -0.66
N SER A 13 -9.70 -14.45 -1.67
CA SER A 13 -10.18 -13.78 -2.88
C SER A 13 -11.60 -14.18 -3.20
N ALA A 14 -12.28 -13.39 -4.03
CA ALA A 14 -13.57 -13.71 -4.62
C ALA A 14 -13.43 -13.91 -6.14
N THR A 15 -14.46 -14.45 -6.78
CA THR A 15 -14.61 -14.42 -8.24
C THR A 15 -15.73 -13.47 -8.62
N PRO A 16 -15.84 -13.03 -9.88
CA PRO A 16 -16.95 -12.18 -10.33
C PRO A 16 -18.34 -12.78 -10.05
N GLU A 17 -18.46 -14.12 -10.06
CA GLU A 17 -19.71 -14.85 -9.83
C GLU A 17 -20.05 -15.00 -8.35
N THR A 18 -19.12 -14.73 -7.44
CA THR A 18 -19.37 -14.76 -5.98
C THR A 18 -20.53 -13.84 -5.64
N THR A 19 -21.51 -14.32 -4.83
CA THR A 19 -22.60 -13.46 -4.39
C THR A 19 -22.10 -12.40 -3.42
N LEU A 20 -22.73 -11.22 -3.40
CA LEU A 20 -22.38 -10.18 -2.42
C LEU A 20 -22.55 -10.66 -0.98
N LYS A 21 -23.53 -11.53 -0.72
CA LYS A 21 -23.78 -12.14 0.59
C LYS A 21 -22.60 -13.02 1.03
N ASP A 22 -22.06 -13.82 0.12
CA ASP A 22 -20.90 -14.67 0.43
C ASP A 22 -19.62 -13.85 0.58
N ALA A 23 -19.43 -12.83 -0.27
CA ALA A 23 -18.33 -11.88 -0.10
C ALA A 23 -18.40 -11.16 1.26
N ALA A 24 -19.60 -10.68 1.65
CA ALA A 24 -19.82 -10.06 2.97
C ALA A 24 -19.47 -11.01 4.12
N ARG A 25 -19.89 -12.30 4.02
CA ARG A 25 -19.55 -13.31 5.03
C ARG A 25 -18.03 -13.48 5.15
N VAL A 26 -17.31 -13.59 4.04
CA VAL A 26 -15.86 -13.72 4.01
C VAL A 26 -15.18 -12.50 4.65
N LEU A 27 -15.62 -11.27 4.33
CA LEU A 27 -15.10 -10.06 4.95
C LEU A 27 -15.22 -10.09 6.48
N VAL A 28 -16.38 -10.48 7.00
CA VAL A 28 -16.66 -10.55 8.44
C VAL A 28 -15.85 -11.66 9.12
N GLU A 29 -15.83 -12.88 8.56
CA GLU A 29 -15.13 -14.04 9.12
C GLU A 29 -13.62 -13.80 9.20
N HIS A 30 -13.03 -13.22 8.17
CA HIS A 30 -11.60 -12.91 8.11
C HIS A 30 -11.23 -11.55 8.70
N ARG A 31 -12.21 -10.73 9.13
CA ARG A 31 -12.01 -9.36 9.66
C ARG A 31 -11.23 -8.47 8.70
N ILE A 32 -11.57 -8.53 7.43
CA ILE A 32 -10.95 -7.75 6.36
C ILE A 32 -11.98 -6.85 5.71
N SER A 33 -11.56 -5.70 5.23
CA SER A 33 -12.45 -4.67 4.67
C SER A 33 -12.51 -4.69 3.14
N GLY A 34 -12.04 -5.77 2.50
CA GLY A 34 -12.19 -5.99 1.05
C GLY A 34 -11.33 -7.12 0.53
N LEU A 35 -11.73 -7.63 -0.62
CA LEU A 35 -11.19 -8.79 -1.28
C LEU A 35 -10.67 -8.44 -2.68
N PRO A 36 -9.53 -8.97 -3.09
CA PRO A 36 -9.17 -9.04 -4.50
C PRO A 36 -10.12 -9.99 -5.22
N VAL A 37 -10.47 -9.66 -6.46
CA VAL A 37 -11.34 -10.47 -7.32
C VAL A 37 -10.51 -11.02 -8.46
N VAL A 38 -10.50 -12.34 -8.61
CA VAL A 38 -9.70 -13.04 -9.61
C VAL A 38 -10.61 -13.85 -10.55
N ASP A 39 -10.16 -14.02 -11.79
CA ASP A 39 -10.76 -14.96 -12.73
C ASP A 39 -10.36 -16.42 -12.46
N ALA A 40 -10.80 -17.34 -13.33
CA ALA A 40 -10.51 -18.77 -13.22
C ALA A 40 -9.02 -19.11 -13.35
N GLU A 41 -8.25 -18.26 -14.01
CA GLU A 41 -6.80 -18.38 -14.19
C GLU A 41 -6.00 -17.78 -13.03
N GLY A 42 -6.69 -17.11 -12.07
CA GLY A 42 -6.07 -16.42 -10.93
C GLY A 42 -5.51 -15.03 -11.28
N ILE A 43 -5.92 -14.47 -12.42
CA ILE A 43 -5.59 -13.10 -12.83
C ILE A 43 -6.51 -12.13 -12.08
N ILE A 44 -5.94 -11.05 -11.56
CA ILE A 44 -6.73 -10.02 -10.88
C ILE A 44 -7.60 -9.25 -11.87
N VAL A 45 -8.90 -9.18 -11.61
CA VAL A 45 -9.87 -8.47 -12.46
C VAL A 45 -10.52 -7.29 -11.75
N GLY A 46 -10.53 -7.28 -10.41
CA GLY A 46 -11.13 -6.19 -9.64
C GLY A 46 -10.80 -6.27 -8.16
N VAL A 47 -11.41 -5.36 -7.40
CA VAL A 47 -11.40 -5.35 -5.93
C VAL A 47 -12.81 -5.04 -5.45
N ILE A 48 -13.31 -5.79 -4.46
CA ILE A 48 -14.56 -5.50 -3.74
C ILE A 48 -14.26 -5.12 -2.31
N SER A 49 -14.94 -4.11 -1.79
CA SER A 49 -14.76 -3.61 -0.41
C SER A 49 -16.08 -3.59 0.37
N GLU A 50 -15.99 -3.41 1.70
CA GLU A 50 -17.17 -3.16 2.53
C GLU A 50 -18.00 -1.99 2.01
N ALA A 51 -17.34 -0.92 1.53
CA ALA A 51 -18.03 0.25 1.00
C ALA A 51 -18.87 -0.07 -0.23
N ASP A 52 -18.40 -0.96 -1.12
CA ASP A 52 -19.14 -1.39 -2.30
C ASP A 52 -20.38 -2.21 -1.91
N ILE A 53 -20.28 -3.01 -0.85
CA ILE A 53 -21.41 -3.81 -0.33
C ILE A 53 -22.40 -2.91 0.41
N VAL A 54 -21.92 -1.98 1.25
CA VAL A 54 -22.76 -1.05 2.02
C VAL A 54 -23.47 -0.06 1.10
N ALA A 55 -22.86 0.33 -0.02
CA ALA A 55 -23.51 1.21 -1.01
C ALA A 55 -24.85 0.64 -1.51
N LYS A 56 -25.04 -0.69 -1.48
CA LYS A 56 -26.29 -1.36 -1.80
C LYS A 56 -27.38 -1.13 -0.75
N GLU A 57 -27.01 -0.95 0.52
CA GLU A 57 -27.93 -0.77 1.64
C GLU A 57 -28.32 0.70 1.86
N VAL A 58 -27.68 1.62 1.13
CA VAL A 58 -28.05 3.04 1.21
C VAL A 58 -29.41 3.20 0.55
N ASP A 59 -30.45 3.26 1.39
CA ASP A 59 -31.82 3.54 0.97
C ASP A 59 -31.81 4.89 0.24
N ASP A 60 -32.23 4.87 -1.03
CA ASP A 60 -32.28 6.05 -1.89
C ASP A 60 -33.46 6.95 -1.46
N THR A 61 -33.48 7.36 -0.19
CA THR A 61 -34.37 8.43 0.26
C THR A 61 -33.80 9.75 -0.23
N PRO A 62 -34.38 10.33 -1.28
CA PRO A 62 -33.83 11.54 -1.87
C PRO A 62 -33.97 12.69 -0.89
N ARG A 63 -32.85 13.32 -0.57
CA ARG A 63 -32.82 14.69 -0.05
C ARG A 63 -33.14 15.68 -1.18
N GLY A 64 -34.33 15.53 -1.80
CA GLY A 64 -34.77 16.39 -2.88
C GLY A 64 -36.29 16.31 -3.06
N SER A 65 -36.88 17.39 -3.61
CA SER A 65 -38.32 17.45 -3.93
C SER A 65 -38.71 16.31 -4.86
N VAL A 66 -39.86 15.66 -4.60
CA VAL A 66 -40.45 14.62 -5.44
C VAL A 66 -40.53 15.03 -6.93
N LEU A 67 -40.64 16.34 -7.17
CA LEU A 67 -40.72 16.92 -8.52
C LEU A 67 -39.34 16.84 -9.26
N GLN A 68 -38.23 17.00 -8.54
CA GLN A 68 -36.89 16.94 -9.13
C GLN A 68 -36.55 15.51 -9.57
N ARG A 69 -37.01 14.51 -8.81
CA ARG A 69 -36.87 13.08 -9.12
C ARG A 69 -37.63 12.68 -10.40
N PHE A 70 -38.76 13.31 -10.65
CA PHE A 70 -39.58 13.07 -11.86
C PHE A 70 -38.92 13.63 -13.13
N LEU A 71 -38.09 14.67 -13.00
CA LEU A 71 -37.45 15.36 -14.12
C LEU A 71 -36.04 14.83 -14.45
N GLU A 72 -35.30 14.31 -13.47
CA GLU A 72 -33.90 13.91 -13.63
C GLU A 72 -33.73 12.37 -13.76
N GLY A 73 -34.75 11.57 -13.49
CA GLY A 73 -34.66 10.12 -13.42
C GLY A 73 -33.85 9.64 -12.20
N PRO A 74 -33.94 8.37 -11.82
CA PRO A 74 -33.08 7.85 -10.74
C PRO A 74 -31.62 7.93 -11.16
N PRO A 75 -30.70 8.31 -10.27
CA PRO A 75 -29.28 8.13 -10.53
C PRO A 75 -29.02 6.64 -10.73
N VAL A 76 -28.68 6.25 -11.95
CA VAL A 76 -28.42 4.86 -12.31
C VAL A 76 -27.00 4.53 -11.89
N ASP A 77 -26.79 4.33 -10.59
CA ASP A 77 -25.65 3.54 -10.15
C ASP A 77 -26.09 2.05 -10.25
N ASP A 78 -25.65 1.35 -11.28
CA ASP A 78 -25.96 -0.07 -11.52
C ASP A 78 -25.57 -0.97 -10.33
N ARG A 79 -24.69 -0.49 -9.46
CA ARG A 79 -24.25 -1.16 -8.22
C ARG A 79 -25.38 -1.37 -7.22
N PHE A 80 -26.41 -0.52 -7.24
CA PHE A 80 -27.56 -0.64 -6.34
C PHE A 80 -28.33 -1.98 -6.54
N TYR A 81 -28.36 -2.49 -7.76
CA TYR A 81 -29.02 -3.76 -8.09
C TYR A 81 -28.05 -4.94 -8.13
N ALA A 82 -26.78 -4.72 -7.84
CA ALA A 82 -25.76 -5.76 -7.88
C ALA A 82 -26.11 -6.95 -6.98
N ARG A 83 -25.97 -8.15 -7.51
CA ARG A 83 -26.14 -9.42 -6.80
C ARG A 83 -24.83 -10.18 -6.66
N THR A 84 -23.91 -9.91 -7.56
CA THR A 84 -22.60 -10.55 -7.63
C THR A 84 -21.48 -9.54 -7.40
N VAL A 85 -20.33 -10.06 -7.07
CA VAL A 85 -19.10 -9.27 -6.89
C VAL A 85 -18.72 -8.57 -8.20
N GLY A 86 -18.86 -9.25 -9.35
CA GLY A 86 -18.52 -8.67 -10.65
C GLY A 86 -19.34 -7.42 -11.00
N GLU A 87 -20.60 -7.36 -10.52
CA GLU A 87 -21.48 -6.22 -10.74
C GLU A 87 -21.16 -5.04 -9.81
N ALA A 88 -20.56 -5.29 -8.62
CA ALA A 88 -20.30 -4.26 -7.60
C ALA A 88 -18.84 -3.84 -7.49
N MET A 89 -17.90 -4.68 -7.93
CA MET A 89 -16.46 -4.45 -7.78
C MET A 89 -15.97 -3.20 -8.51
N SER A 90 -14.88 -2.62 -8.01
CA SER A 90 -14.09 -1.66 -8.77
C SER A 90 -13.19 -2.40 -9.76
N SER A 91 -13.34 -2.13 -11.05
CA SER A 91 -12.58 -2.74 -12.15
C SER A 91 -12.20 -1.67 -13.17
N PRO A 92 -10.97 -1.72 -13.76
CA PRO A 92 -9.88 -2.65 -13.43
C PRO A 92 -9.27 -2.37 -12.04
N ALA A 93 -8.68 -3.40 -11.41
CA ALA A 93 -7.98 -3.25 -10.16
C ALA A 93 -6.69 -2.43 -10.34
N LEU A 94 -6.43 -1.49 -9.43
CA LEU A 94 -5.12 -0.86 -9.30
C LEU A 94 -4.17 -1.87 -8.63
N THR A 95 -3.08 -2.20 -9.29
CA THR A 95 -2.13 -3.24 -8.85
C THR A 95 -0.72 -2.70 -8.66
N ILE A 96 0.11 -3.46 -7.98
CA ILE A 96 1.54 -3.19 -7.84
C ILE A 96 2.33 -4.50 -7.94
N THR A 97 3.61 -4.46 -8.32
CA THR A 97 4.47 -5.66 -8.31
C THR A 97 5.27 -5.76 -7.01
N ALA A 98 5.65 -6.99 -6.64
CA ALA A 98 6.28 -7.32 -5.36
C ALA A 98 7.66 -6.67 -5.14
N ASP A 99 8.36 -6.36 -6.20
CA ASP A 99 9.71 -5.76 -6.20
C ASP A 99 9.71 -4.22 -6.07
N ARG A 100 8.54 -3.58 -6.21
CA ARG A 100 8.41 -2.13 -6.04
C ARG A 100 8.68 -1.70 -4.61
N GLN A 101 9.09 -0.42 -4.46
CA GLN A 101 9.30 0.18 -3.15
C GLN A 101 7.95 0.36 -2.42
N LEU A 102 7.93 0.08 -1.12
CA LEU A 102 6.73 0.26 -0.29
C LEU A 102 6.21 1.71 -0.31
N ALA A 103 7.12 2.69 -0.42
CA ALA A 103 6.77 4.09 -0.60
C ALA A 103 5.97 4.37 -1.88
N GLN A 104 6.17 3.59 -2.95
CA GLN A 104 5.37 3.72 -4.16
C GLN A 104 3.94 3.22 -3.94
N ALA A 105 3.77 2.11 -3.19
CA ALA A 105 2.44 1.65 -2.78
C ALA A 105 1.70 2.72 -1.97
N ALA A 106 2.38 3.37 -1.02
CA ALA A 106 1.82 4.46 -0.24
C ALA A 106 1.38 5.63 -1.13
N SER A 107 2.24 6.07 -2.05
CA SER A 107 1.94 7.16 -2.99
C SER A 107 0.74 6.83 -3.88
N THR A 108 0.67 5.61 -4.41
CA THR A 108 -0.47 5.16 -5.22
C THR A 108 -1.76 5.14 -4.40
N MET A 109 -1.74 4.57 -3.19
CA MET A 109 -2.93 4.54 -2.32
C MET A 109 -3.46 5.93 -1.98
N LEU A 110 -2.55 6.89 -1.76
CA LEU A 110 -2.94 8.27 -1.45
C LEU A 110 -3.47 9.00 -2.69
N ALA A 111 -2.81 8.88 -3.84
CA ALA A 111 -3.19 9.56 -5.07
C ALA A 111 -4.55 9.07 -5.60
N GLU A 112 -4.78 7.76 -5.55
CA GLU A 112 -5.99 7.12 -6.09
C GLU A 112 -7.09 6.92 -5.04
N GLY A 113 -6.86 7.33 -3.78
CA GLY A 113 -7.86 7.23 -2.72
C GLY A 113 -8.19 5.79 -2.28
N VAL A 114 -7.32 4.81 -2.58
CA VAL A 114 -7.55 3.40 -2.27
C VAL A 114 -6.85 2.97 -0.98
N ASN A 115 -7.38 1.93 -0.33
CA ASN A 115 -6.85 1.43 0.96
C ASN A 115 -5.97 0.17 0.81
N ARG A 116 -5.92 -0.40 -0.40
CA ARG A 116 -5.19 -1.63 -0.70
C ARG A 116 -4.79 -1.69 -2.15
N LEU A 117 -3.73 -2.44 -2.44
CA LEU A 117 -3.30 -2.77 -3.78
C LEU A 117 -3.05 -4.27 -3.85
N PRO A 118 -3.74 -5.01 -4.74
CA PRO A 118 -3.33 -6.35 -5.09
C PRO A 118 -1.92 -6.36 -5.65
N VAL A 119 -1.12 -7.30 -5.18
CA VAL A 119 0.25 -7.50 -5.66
C VAL A 119 0.24 -8.60 -6.71
N VAL A 120 0.78 -8.30 -7.87
CA VAL A 120 0.76 -9.21 -9.01
C VAL A 120 2.17 -9.59 -9.48
N ASP A 121 2.27 -10.74 -10.11
CA ASP A 121 3.46 -11.16 -10.85
C ASP A 121 3.48 -10.58 -12.27
N ALA A 122 4.48 -10.97 -13.07
CA ALA A 122 4.65 -10.50 -14.45
C ALA A 122 3.53 -10.97 -15.40
N THR A 123 2.73 -11.95 -15.00
CA THR A 123 1.59 -12.48 -15.77
C THR A 123 0.25 -11.88 -15.34
N GLY A 124 0.24 -11.02 -14.32
CA GLY A 124 -0.97 -10.43 -13.76
C GLY A 124 -1.67 -11.31 -12.72
N ARG A 125 -1.06 -12.44 -12.33
CA ARG A 125 -1.60 -13.30 -11.27
C ARG A 125 -1.44 -12.66 -9.91
N LEU A 126 -2.45 -12.82 -9.07
CA LEU A 126 -2.44 -12.35 -7.70
C LEU A 126 -1.43 -13.18 -6.86
N VAL A 127 -0.42 -12.51 -6.29
CA VAL A 127 0.61 -13.13 -5.43
C VAL A 127 0.66 -12.55 -4.02
N GLY A 128 -0.04 -11.46 -3.77
CA GLY A 128 -0.05 -10.77 -2.48
C GLY A 128 -1.11 -9.68 -2.40
N LEU A 129 -1.25 -9.11 -1.22
CA LEU A 129 -2.06 -7.92 -0.97
C LEU A 129 -1.27 -6.99 -0.04
N VAL A 130 -1.16 -5.71 -0.38
CA VAL A 130 -0.62 -4.68 0.51
C VAL A 130 -1.71 -3.66 0.83
N THR A 131 -1.84 -3.30 2.10
CA THR A 131 -2.87 -2.40 2.63
C THR A 131 -2.25 -1.20 3.33
N ARG A 132 -3.05 -0.15 3.63
CA ARG A 132 -2.61 0.96 4.48
C ARG A 132 -2.16 0.48 5.87
N GLY A 133 -2.80 -0.59 6.41
CA GLY A 133 -2.39 -1.19 7.67
C GLY A 133 -0.95 -1.74 7.63
N ASP A 134 -0.54 -2.32 6.50
CA ASP A 134 0.82 -2.84 6.32
C ASP A 134 1.84 -1.68 6.23
N LEU A 135 1.46 -0.58 5.57
CA LEU A 135 2.28 0.64 5.56
C LEU A 135 2.48 1.19 6.97
N VAL A 136 1.40 1.33 7.74
CA VAL A 136 1.48 1.80 9.14
C VAL A 136 2.34 0.85 9.98
N ARG A 137 2.17 -0.45 9.83
CA ARG A 137 2.96 -1.48 10.53
C ARG A 137 4.46 -1.38 10.20
N ALA A 138 4.81 -0.98 8.98
CA ALA A 138 6.20 -0.72 8.62
C ALA A 138 6.85 0.40 9.44
N PHE A 139 6.06 1.37 9.94
CA PHE A 139 6.52 2.43 10.84
C PHE A 139 6.64 1.98 12.32
N THR A 140 6.13 0.82 12.70
CA THR A 140 6.26 0.28 14.07
C THR A 140 7.51 -0.59 14.24
N ARG A 141 8.45 -0.52 13.30
CA ARG A 141 9.71 -1.27 13.35
C ARG A 141 10.56 -0.78 14.51
N ASP A 142 11.22 -1.71 15.19
CA ASP A 142 12.16 -1.38 16.24
C ASP A 142 13.43 -0.70 15.68
N ASP A 143 14.05 0.12 16.51
CA ASP A 143 15.23 0.92 16.13
C ASP A 143 16.41 0.05 15.68
N GLU A 144 16.56 -1.14 16.27
CA GLU A 144 17.61 -2.09 15.90
C GLU A 144 17.41 -2.64 14.47
N THR A 145 16.17 -2.90 14.08
CA THR A 145 15.83 -3.33 12.72
C THR A 145 16.09 -2.21 11.71
N ILE A 146 15.73 -0.96 12.06
CA ILE A 146 16.01 0.22 11.25
C ILE A 146 17.52 0.41 11.10
N ARG A 147 18.27 0.32 12.20
CA ARG A 147 19.73 0.46 12.21
C ARG A 147 20.41 -0.58 11.31
N ARG A 148 20.00 -1.85 11.39
CA ARG A 148 20.54 -2.93 10.53
C ARG A 148 20.28 -2.69 9.05
N GLU A 149 19.08 -2.24 8.68
CA GLU A 149 18.75 -1.93 7.28
C GLU A 149 19.55 -0.76 6.74
N ILE A 150 19.76 0.29 7.55
CA ILE A 150 20.59 1.43 7.18
C ILE A 150 22.06 1.00 7.03
N SER A 151 22.58 0.17 7.96
CA SER A 151 23.95 -0.37 7.87
C SER A 151 24.15 -1.16 6.57
N GLN A 152 23.19 -2.03 6.21
CA GLN A 152 23.24 -2.77 4.97
C GLN A 152 23.18 -1.87 3.75
N LEU A 153 22.31 -0.87 3.75
CA LEU A 153 22.17 0.11 2.67
C LEU A 153 23.48 0.89 2.44
N ILE A 154 24.15 1.30 3.52
CA ILE A 154 25.44 2.00 3.44
C ILE A 154 26.52 1.06 2.91
N HIS A 155 26.58 -0.18 3.41
CA HIS A 155 27.54 -1.18 2.92
C HIS A 155 27.36 -1.47 1.42
N ASP A 156 26.12 -1.58 0.94
CA ASP A 156 25.81 -1.87 -0.47
C ASP A 156 26.17 -0.71 -1.41
N LEU A 157 26.18 0.52 -0.90
CA LEU A 157 26.49 1.73 -1.67
C LEU A 157 27.97 2.12 -1.67
N TRP A 158 28.67 1.88 -0.56
CA TRP A 158 30.04 2.34 -0.32
C TRP A 158 30.87 1.17 0.25
N LEU A 159 31.33 0.29 -0.63
CA LEU A 159 32.07 -0.91 -0.27
C LEU A 159 33.40 -0.68 0.48
N ASP A 160 33.94 0.56 0.52
CA ASP A 160 35.31 0.82 1.04
C ASP A 160 35.47 2.17 1.77
N THR A 161 34.41 2.85 2.18
CA THR A 161 34.54 4.15 2.87
C THR A 161 34.70 3.98 4.38
N ALA A 162 35.22 5.04 5.02
CA ALA A 162 35.45 5.13 6.46
C ALA A 162 34.22 4.67 7.27
N PRO A 163 34.41 4.07 8.46
CA PRO A 163 33.31 3.57 9.26
C PRO A 163 32.31 4.70 9.57
N VAL A 164 31.06 4.47 9.16
CA VAL A 164 29.93 5.35 9.44
C VAL A 164 29.25 4.83 10.69
N GLU A 165 29.16 5.66 11.72
CA GLU A 165 28.43 5.37 12.94
C GLU A 165 26.95 5.69 12.73
N ILE A 166 26.06 4.76 13.09
CA ILE A 166 24.62 4.89 12.95
C ILE A 166 23.99 4.68 14.32
N ASP A 167 23.28 5.69 14.80
CA ASP A 167 22.46 5.63 15.98
C ASP A 167 20.99 5.85 15.60
N VAL A 168 20.09 5.06 16.22
CA VAL A 168 18.66 5.16 15.97
C VAL A 168 17.93 5.16 17.30
N GLU A 169 17.15 6.20 17.56
CA GLU A 169 16.33 6.36 18.75
C GLU A 169 14.92 6.81 18.37
N GLN A 170 13.92 5.98 18.65
CA GLN A 170 12.51 6.23 18.29
C GLN A 170 12.31 6.63 16.82
N GLY A 171 13.02 5.95 15.91
CA GLY A 171 12.98 6.23 14.47
C GLY A 171 13.74 7.50 14.04
N ARG A 172 14.40 8.21 14.97
CA ARG A 172 15.33 9.30 14.65
C ARG A 172 16.71 8.74 14.42
N VAL A 173 17.25 8.97 13.25
CA VAL A 173 18.54 8.45 12.82
C VAL A 173 19.60 9.54 12.90
N THR A 174 20.67 9.27 13.62
CA THR A 174 21.90 10.09 13.60
C THR A 174 22.99 9.30 12.89
N VAL A 175 23.55 9.89 11.84
CA VAL A 175 24.65 9.30 11.07
C VAL A 175 25.89 10.17 11.20
N ARG A 176 27.01 9.59 11.65
CA ARG A 176 28.31 10.27 11.79
C ARG A 176 29.36 9.56 10.96
N GLY A 177 30.21 10.31 10.30
CA GLY A 177 31.30 9.75 9.51
C GLY A 177 31.82 10.71 8.47
N GLU A 178 32.67 10.21 7.57
CA GLU A 178 33.21 10.96 6.46
C GLU A 178 32.61 10.47 5.14
N VAL A 179 32.37 11.39 4.21
CA VAL A 179 31.92 11.10 2.84
C VAL A 179 32.80 11.85 1.85
N GLU A 180 32.92 11.34 0.63
CA GLU A 180 33.84 11.92 -0.37
C GLU A 180 33.48 13.37 -0.78
N ASN A 181 32.16 13.63 -0.87
CA ASN A 181 31.67 14.94 -1.33
C ASN A 181 30.23 15.22 -0.84
N GLU A 182 29.77 16.45 -1.05
CA GLU A 182 28.44 16.93 -0.68
C GLU A 182 27.30 16.22 -1.42
N ALA A 183 27.55 15.68 -2.62
CA ALA A 183 26.55 14.94 -3.37
C ALA A 183 26.26 13.60 -2.68
N ASP A 184 27.29 12.91 -2.21
CA ASP A 184 27.15 11.66 -1.47
C ASP A 184 26.44 11.87 -0.14
N ALA A 185 26.75 12.94 0.60
CA ALA A 185 26.02 13.30 1.82
C ALA A 185 24.52 13.49 1.56
N ARG A 186 24.14 14.13 0.45
CA ARG A 186 22.74 14.32 0.05
C ARG A 186 22.05 13.01 -0.34
N VAL A 187 22.74 12.17 -1.11
CA VAL A 187 22.24 10.87 -1.53
C VAL A 187 21.99 10.00 -0.31
N LEU A 188 22.97 9.88 0.59
CA LEU A 188 22.86 9.10 1.81
C LEU A 188 21.67 9.54 2.67
N ARG A 189 21.55 10.84 2.95
CA ARG A 189 20.41 11.40 3.70
C ARG A 189 19.07 11.09 3.05
N THR A 190 19.01 11.20 1.73
CA THR A 190 17.77 10.91 0.98
C THR A 190 17.40 9.45 1.04
N MET A 191 18.38 8.56 0.99
CA MET A 191 18.15 7.12 1.04
C MET A 191 17.75 6.66 2.44
N ILE A 192 18.39 7.17 3.49
CA ILE A 192 18.02 6.86 4.87
C ILE A 192 16.60 7.30 5.16
N ARG A 193 16.17 8.47 4.71
CA ARG A 193 14.78 8.95 4.87
C ARG A 193 13.74 8.04 4.23
N ARG A 194 14.11 7.19 3.27
CA ARG A 194 13.23 6.24 2.61
C ARG A 194 13.13 4.90 3.32
N VAL A 195 13.93 4.68 4.36
CA VAL A 195 13.85 3.46 5.17
C VAL A 195 12.58 3.54 6.03
N PRO A 196 11.67 2.57 5.93
CA PRO A 196 10.44 2.57 6.71
C PRO A 196 10.71 2.53 8.20
N GLY A 197 10.01 3.38 8.94
CA GLY A 197 10.23 3.58 10.38
C GLY A 197 11.13 4.78 10.69
N VAL A 198 11.86 5.32 9.73
CA VAL A 198 12.64 6.54 9.92
C VAL A 198 11.70 7.76 9.93
N ILE A 199 11.75 8.51 11.04
CA ILE A 199 10.96 9.73 11.27
C ILE A 199 11.78 10.96 10.89
N ASP A 200 13.07 10.99 11.27
CA ASP A 200 13.98 12.10 11.00
C ASP A 200 15.42 11.62 10.81
N VAL A 201 16.22 12.39 10.09
CA VAL A 201 17.63 12.07 9.81
C VAL A 201 18.50 13.28 10.10
N ASN A 202 19.36 13.15 11.10
CA ASN A 202 20.46 14.05 11.40
C ASN A 202 21.76 13.46 10.83
N ALA A 203 22.30 14.07 9.78
CA ALA A 203 23.54 13.61 9.16
C ALA A 203 24.70 14.58 9.51
N GLU A 204 25.55 14.16 10.44
CA GLU A 204 26.76 14.83 10.86
C GLU A 204 27.94 14.27 10.05
N LEU A 205 27.92 14.54 8.74
CA LEU A 205 28.88 14.01 7.78
C LEU A 205 29.96 15.05 7.48
N LEU A 206 31.21 14.65 7.60
CA LEU A 206 32.37 15.45 7.26
C LEU A 206 32.71 15.22 5.79
N VAL A 207 32.91 16.31 5.06
CA VAL A 207 33.45 16.32 3.69
C VAL A 207 34.87 16.85 3.75
N PRO A 208 35.89 16.09 3.35
CA PRO A 208 37.26 16.57 3.31
C PRO A 208 37.36 17.81 2.42
N GLN A 209 37.94 18.89 2.93
CA GLN A 209 38.27 20.06 2.10
C GLN A 209 39.51 19.71 1.29
N THR A 210 39.34 19.61 -0.02
CA THR A 210 40.46 19.48 -0.98
C THR A 210 41.18 20.79 -1.17
#